data_7b6d771eca055812a3b3aaf56a37a35f
#
_entry.id   7b6d771eca055812a3b3aaf56a37a35f
#
_cell.length_a   1.000
_cell.length_b   1.000
_cell.length_c   1.000
_cell.angle_alpha   90.00
_cell.angle_beta   90.00
_cell.angle_gamma   90.00
#
_symmetry.space_group_name_H-M   'P 1'
#
loop_
_entity.id
_entity.type
_entity.pdbx_description
1 polymer ?
#
loop_
_entity_poly.entity_id
_entity_poly.type
_entity_poly.pdbx_seq_one_letter_code
_entity_poly.pdbx_strand_id
1 'polypeptide(L)'
;MRTKPGEAAELSSQVLMGMVVKILKRSQSYLYVQSSDNYLGWLSVEAVHRFDAVEIKLRNVAPKVIMTEIFGVVREQPSQESSPVCDVVALCVLNMHEKKNGWIAVELADGRKGFIQSSFVQDYSEWNNSRQLTAGNLEKSAKMLLGIPYLWGGTSTKGVDCSGFTKTVYRCNGKELARDASQQASEGIAIDAGMNFQNLQKGDLLFFGRKADATTPEHIIHVAMYLENKLFIHSIGRVRYGSFDPASPFFDASLEKSFVCARRIIPDKSSLK
;
A
#
# COMPACT_ATOMS: atom_id res chain seq x y z
N MET A 1 -1.07 10.75 -7.45
CA MET A 1 -1.16 10.63 -8.93
C MET A 1 -2.59 10.90 -9.35
N ARG A 2 -2.79 11.62 -10.43
CA ARG A 2 -4.13 12.01 -10.90
C ARG A 2 -4.38 11.48 -12.31
N THR A 3 -5.64 11.33 -12.69
CA THR A 3 -6.04 10.83 -14.02
C THR A 3 -5.77 11.84 -15.14
N LYS A 4 -5.75 13.14 -14.82
CA LYS A 4 -5.48 14.26 -15.73
C LYS A 4 -4.57 15.29 -15.06
N PRO A 5 -3.86 16.17 -15.82
CA PRO A 5 -3.05 17.24 -15.26
C PRO A 5 -3.95 18.35 -14.70
N GLY A 6 -4.10 18.42 -13.36
CA GLY A 6 -4.92 19.42 -12.67
C GLY A 6 -5.28 19.01 -11.24
N GLU A 7 -5.39 19.99 -10.34
CA GLU A 7 -5.73 19.78 -8.92
C GLU A 7 -7.12 19.15 -8.74
N ALA A 8 -8.09 19.54 -9.56
CA ALA A 8 -9.46 19.02 -9.50
C ALA A 8 -9.62 17.63 -10.15
N ALA A 9 -8.58 17.10 -10.81
CA ALA A 9 -8.65 15.77 -11.41
C ALA A 9 -8.73 14.69 -10.35
N GLU A 10 -9.39 13.58 -10.68
CA GLU A 10 -9.55 12.42 -9.83
C GLU A 10 -8.19 11.86 -9.37
N LEU A 11 -8.08 11.54 -8.09
CA LEU A 11 -6.94 10.81 -7.52
C LEU A 11 -7.03 9.35 -7.96
N SER A 12 -5.99 8.82 -8.58
CA SER A 12 -5.94 7.44 -9.07
C SER A 12 -4.98 6.56 -8.26
N SER A 13 -3.91 7.14 -7.72
CA SER A 13 -2.94 6.46 -6.87
C SER A 13 -2.10 7.48 -6.10
N GLN A 14 -1.25 7.01 -5.20
CA GLN A 14 -0.27 7.85 -4.49
C GLN A 14 1.14 7.28 -4.68
N VAL A 15 2.13 8.16 -4.68
CA VAL A 15 3.54 7.83 -4.52
C VAL A 15 4.01 8.33 -3.16
N LEU A 16 4.85 7.56 -2.50
CA LEU A 16 5.38 7.88 -1.18
C LEU A 16 6.75 8.54 -1.32
N MET A 17 7.15 9.30 -0.30
CA MET A 17 8.48 9.91 -0.24
C MET A 17 9.57 8.83 -0.38
N GLY A 18 10.55 9.11 -1.25
CA GLY A 18 11.63 8.20 -1.59
C GLY A 18 11.33 7.19 -2.70
N MET A 19 10.08 7.11 -3.18
CA MET A 19 9.76 6.32 -4.37
C MET A 19 10.31 6.98 -5.63
N VAL A 20 10.93 6.18 -6.49
CA VAL A 20 11.40 6.63 -7.80
C VAL A 20 10.30 6.48 -8.83
N VAL A 21 10.07 7.52 -9.64
CA VAL A 21 9.14 7.51 -10.75
C VAL A 21 9.86 7.86 -12.06
N LYS A 22 9.45 7.24 -13.16
CA LYS A 22 9.94 7.57 -14.50
C LYS A 22 9.06 8.67 -15.10
N ILE A 23 9.67 9.80 -15.44
CA ILE A 23 8.96 10.89 -16.14
C ILE A 23 8.84 10.53 -17.61
N LEU A 24 7.60 10.49 -18.14
CA LEU A 24 7.29 10.16 -19.51
C LEU A 24 7.03 11.41 -20.36
N LYS A 25 6.30 12.39 -19.81
CA LYS A 25 6.05 13.69 -20.46
C LYS A 25 5.69 14.77 -19.44
N ARG A 26 5.73 16.02 -19.87
CA ARG A 26 5.32 17.20 -19.07
C ARG A 26 4.15 17.91 -19.75
N SER A 27 3.23 18.43 -18.93
CA SER A 27 2.17 19.33 -19.34
C SER A 27 2.04 20.44 -18.29
N GLN A 28 2.45 21.65 -18.64
CA GLN A 28 2.49 22.80 -17.72
C GLN A 28 3.21 22.47 -16.39
N SER A 29 2.50 22.56 -15.27
CA SER A 29 2.97 22.24 -13.91
C SER A 29 2.79 20.77 -13.50
N TYR A 30 2.50 19.87 -14.46
CA TYR A 30 2.30 18.44 -14.21
C TYR A 30 3.26 17.58 -15.02
N LEU A 31 3.65 16.44 -14.41
CA LEU A 31 4.45 15.38 -15.00
C LEU A 31 3.60 14.11 -15.13
N TYR A 32 3.54 13.53 -16.32
CA TYR A 32 3.01 12.18 -16.52
C TYR A 32 4.10 11.19 -16.20
N VAL A 33 3.85 10.37 -15.22
CA VAL A 33 4.88 9.47 -14.65
C VAL A 33 4.42 8.03 -14.66
N GLN A 34 5.41 7.13 -14.62
CA GLN A 34 5.26 5.71 -14.33
C GLN A 34 5.91 5.41 -12.99
N SER A 35 5.14 4.87 -12.05
CA SER A 35 5.63 4.38 -10.76
C SER A 35 6.28 3.00 -10.88
N SER A 36 6.95 2.54 -9.83
CA SER A 36 7.68 1.26 -9.82
C SER A 36 6.80 0.03 -10.05
N ASP A 37 5.50 0.13 -9.78
CA ASP A 37 4.47 -0.87 -10.06
C ASP A 37 3.85 -0.74 -11.46
N ASN A 38 4.48 0.03 -12.34
CA ASN A 38 4.05 0.35 -13.70
C ASN A 38 2.74 1.16 -13.81
N TYR A 39 2.21 1.67 -12.69
CA TYR A 39 1.01 2.50 -12.75
C TYR A 39 1.31 3.88 -13.33
N LEU A 40 0.39 4.40 -14.13
CA LEU A 40 0.55 5.65 -14.87
C LEU A 40 -0.35 6.74 -14.29
N GLY A 41 0.15 7.96 -14.21
CA GLY A 41 -0.67 9.09 -13.74
C GLY A 41 0.11 10.40 -13.73
N TRP A 42 -0.58 11.48 -13.37
CA TRP A 42 -0.05 12.82 -13.32
C TRP A 42 0.32 13.23 -11.89
N LEU A 43 1.51 13.79 -11.72
CA LEU A 43 1.99 14.41 -10.47
C LEU A 43 2.25 15.90 -10.72
N SER A 44 2.04 16.75 -9.70
CA SER A 44 2.57 18.12 -9.73
C SER A 44 4.09 18.08 -9.83
N VAL A 45 4.68 19.04 -10.54
CA VAL A 45 6.14 19.20 -10.59
C VAL A 45 6.75 19.45 -9.20
N GLU A 46 5.99 20.04 -8.29
CA GLU A 46 6.39 20.33 -6.91
C GLU A 46 6.46 19.06 -6.04
N ALA A 47 5.75 17.99 -6.42
CA ALA A 47 5.77 16.72 -5.71
C ALA A 47 6.95 15.82 -6.11
N VAL A 48 7.80 16.27 -7.04
CA VAL A 48 8.88 15.44 -7.62
C VAL A 48 10.18 16.20 -7.62
N HIS A 49 11.20 15.64 -6.97
CA HIS A 49 12.57 16.11 -7.16
C HIS A 49 13.23 15.35 -8.31
N ARG A 50 13.93 16.06 -9.20
CA ARG A 50 14.60 15.49 -10.37
C ARG A 50 16.04 15.17 -10.03
N PHE A 51 16.47 13.99 -10.39
CA PHE A 51 17.84 13.54 -10.29
C PHE A 51 18.38 13.21 -11.69
N ASP A 52 19.65 13.50 -11.92
CA ASP A 52 20.35 12.97 -13.09
C ASP A 52 20.76 11.50 -12.89
N ALA A 53 21.36 10.90 -13.92
CA ALA A 53 21.74 9.49 -13.89
C ALA A 53 22.86 9.17 -12.87
N VAL A 54 23.70 10.14 -12.53
CA VAL A 54 24.77 9.97 -11.54
C VAL A 54 24.20 10.07 -10.14
N GLU A 55 23.40 11.09 -9.89
CA GLU A 55 22.72 11.31 -8.61
C GLU A 55 21.83 10.12 -8.23
N ILE A 56 21.04 9.57 -9.17
CA ILE A 56 20.19 8.42 -8.89
C ILE A 56 21.02 7.17 -8.54
N LYS A 57 22.18 6.96 -9.19
CA LYS A 57 23.09 5.86 -8.84
C LYS A 57 23.65 6.02 -7.43
N LEU A 58 24.10 7.22 -7.06
CA LEU A 58 24.62 7.52 -5.73
C LEU A 58 23.54 7.31 -4.66
N ARG A 59 22.32 7.80 -4.92
CA ARG A 59 21.18 7.60 -3.99
C ARG A 59 20.79 6.13 -3.88
N ASN A 60 20.89 5.34 -4.93
CA ASN A 60 20.55 3.91 -4.89
C ASN A 60 21.47 3.11 -3.98
N VAL A 61 22.75 3.45 -3.89
CA VAL A 61 23.73 2.78 -3.03
C VAL A 61 23.85 3.40 -1.64
N ALA A 62 23.34 4.60 -1.42
CA ALA A 62 23.37 5.26 -0.12
C ALA A 62 22.58 4.46 0.92
N PRO A 63 23.02 4.43 2.19
CA PRO A 63 22.25 3.86 3.29
C PRO A 63 20.87 4.51 3.39
N LYS A 64 19.85 3.69 3.65
CA LYS A 64 18.45 4.16 3.75
C LYS A 64 17.77 3.55 4.96
N VAL A 65 16.79 4.28 5.45
CA VAL A 65 15.80 3.74 6.39
C VAL A 65 14.40 3.78 5.75
N ILE A 66 13.57 2.83 6.15
CA ILE A 66 12.16 2.79 5.79
C ILE A 66 11.30 3.03 7.01
N MET A 67 10.27 3.84 6.85
CA MET A 67 9.27 4.08 7.88
C MET A 67 8.41 2.83 8.08
N THR A 68 8.36 2.31 9.30
CA THR A 68 7.58 1.11 9.67
C THR A 68 6.34 1.43 10.50
N GLU A 69 6.30 2.62 11.10
CA GLU A 69 5.12 3.13 11.81
C GLU A 69 4.13 3.80 10.85
N ILE A 70 2.85 3.85 11.23
CA ILE A 70 1.78 4.44 10.39
C ILE A 70 1.98 5.94 10.15
N PHE A 71 2.63 6.64 11.08
CA PHE A 71 2.88 8.08 11.03
C PHE A 71 4.12 8.45 11.83
N GLY A 72 4.88 9.42 11.35
CA GLY A 72 6.02 10.01 12.03
C GLY A 72 6.33 11.41 11.53
N VAL A 73 7.24 12.08 12.20
CA VAL A 73 7.67 13.45 11.87
C VAL A 73 9.19 13.49 11.80
N VAL A 74 9.72 14.00 10.71
CA VAL A 74 11.11 14.42 10.61
C VAL A 74 11.24 15.80 11.22
N ARG A 75 12.17 15.99 12.14
CA ARG A 75 12.37 17.22 12.93
C ARG A 75 13.70 17.87 12.62
N GLU A 76 13.82 19.19 12.85
CA GLU A 76 15.05 19.95 12.62
C GLU A 76 16.19 19.52 13.54
N GLN A 77 15.88 19.12 14.78
CA GLN A 77 16.83 18.67 15.80
C GLN A 77 16.39 17.33 16.37
N PRO A 78 17.28 16.51 16.96
CA PRO A 78 16.97 15.23 17.56
C PRO A 78 16.26 15.39 18.91
N SER A 79 15.09 16.02 18.89
CA SER A 79 14.21 16.30 20.02
C SER A 79 12.75 16.31 19.60
N GLN A 80 11.86 15.82 20.47
CA GLN A 80 10.41 15.87 20.24
C GLN A 80 9.85 17.30 20.24
N GLU A 81 10.52 18.21 20.90
CA GLU A 81 10.13 19.63 21.03
C GLU A 81 10.60 20.47 19.82
N SER A 82 11.44 19.91 18.96
CA SER A 82 11.97 20.61 17.79
C SER A 82 10.90 20.80 16.72
N SER A 83 11.04 21.85 15.90
CA SER A 83 10.17 22.14 14.76
C SER A 83 10.11 20.98 13.78
N PRO A 84 8.92 20.70 13.21
CA PRO A 84 8.79 19.70 12.15
C PRO A 84 9.38 20.20 10.83
N VAL A 85 10.11 19.33 10.13
CA VAL A 85 10.54 19.53 8.73
C VAL A 85 9.48 19.01 7.77
N CYS A 86 8.97 17.80 8.03
CA CYS A 86 7.82 17.21 7.33
C CYS A 86 7.29 16.01 8.12
N ASP A 87 6.10 15.56 7.76
CA ASP A 87 5.59 14.26 8.17
C ASP A 87 6.04 13.15 7.20
N VAL A 88 6.03 11.92 7.71
CA VAL A 88 6.31 10.70 6.95
C VAL A 88 5.34 9.61 7.37
N VAL A 89 5.03 8.72 6.45
CA VAL A 89 4.08 7.61 6.66
C VAL A 89 4.75 6.28 6.37
N ALA A 90 4.10 5.17 6.75
CA ALA A 90 4.61 3.84 6.50
C ALA A 90 5.06 3.66 5.05
N LEU A 91 6.17 2.96 4.86
CA LEU A 91 6.81 2.69 3.57
C LEU A 91 7.50 3.90 2.89
N CYS A 92 7.53 5.09 3.50
CA CYS A 92 8.43 6.16 3.08
C CYS A 92 9.89 5.73 3.27
N VAL A 93 10.74 6.05 2.29
CA VAL A 93 12.17 5.71 2.31
C VAL A 93 12.99 6.99 2.37
N LEU A 94 13.90 7.09 3.34
CA LEU A 94 14.73 8.25 3.58
C LEU A 94 16.21 7.86 3.51
N ASN A 95 17.05 8.73 2.97
CA ASN A 95 18.51 8.52 3.04
C ASN A 95 18.97 8.68 4.49
N MET A 96 19.77 7.75 4.98
CA MET A 96 20.32 7.75 6.32
C MET A 96 21.76 8.27 6.31
N HIS A 97 22.10 9.16 7.25
CA HIS A 97 23.46 9.64 7.46
C HIS A 97 24.07 9.08 8.75
N GLU A 98 23.49 9.39 9.89
CA GLU A 98 24.04 9.05 11.20
C GLU A 98 22.94 8.59 12.15
N LYS A 99 23.27 7.66 13.05
CA LYS A 99 22.42 7.23 14.15
C LYS A 99 23.02 7.64 15.48
N LYS A 100 22.30 8.42 16.30
CA LYS A 100 22.78 8.91 17.59
C LYS A 100 21.63 9.14 18.57
N ASN A 101 21.82 8.66 19.79
CA ASN A 101 20.91 8.94 20.92
C ASN A 101 19.42 8.70 20.64
N GLY A 102 19.10 7.57 19.96
CA GLY A 102 17.69 7.23 19.66
C GLY A 102 17.11 7.97 18.44
N TRP A 103 17.89 8.75 17.73
CA TRP A 103 17.52 9.47 16.51
C TRP A 103 18.40 9.06 15.33
N ILE A 104 17.85 9.21 14.14
CA ILE A 104 18.58 9.01 12.88
C ILE A 104 18.54 10.32 12.09
N ALA A 105 19.71 10.83 11.73
CA ALA A 105 19.84 11.93 10.80
C ALA A 105 19.49 11.44 9.39
N VAL A 106 18.54 12.11 8.74
CA VAL A 106 18.03 11.72 7.44
C VAL A 106 18.03 12.89 6.46
N GLU A 107 18.07 12.56 5.19
CA GLU A 107 17.91 13.50 4.08
C GLU A 107 16.73 13.06 3.21
N LEU A 108 15.84 14.01 2.96
CA LEU A 108 14.66 13.87 2.11
C LEU A 108 15.05 13.89 0.63
N ALA A 109 14.13 13.52 -0.24
CA ALA A 109 14.37 13.53 -1.69
C ALA A 109 14.67 14.92 -2.24
N ASP A 110 14.15 15.98 -1.64
CA ASP A 110 14.35 17.37 -2.02
C ASP A 110 15.60 18.03 -1.38
N GLY A 111 16.43 17.24 -0.67
CA GLY A 111 17.65 17.71 -0.03
C GLY A 111 17.47 18.31 1.37
N ARG A 112 16.24 18.52 1.84
CA ARG A 112 16.02 18.91 3.25
C ARG A 112 16.54 17.83 4.18
N LYS A 113 17.11 18.25 5.31
CA LYS A 113 17.67 17.37 6.33
C LYS A 113 16.90 17.49 7.63
N GLY A 114 16.97 16.44 8.45
CA GLY A 114 16.37 16.43 9.76
C GLY A 114 16.62 15.12 10.47
N PHE A 115 15.87 14.88 11.53
CA PHE A 115 16.03 13.74 12.41
C PHE A 115 14.69 13.01 12.57
N ILE A 116 14.73 11.69 12.52
CA ILE A 116 13.59 10.82 12.82
C ILE A 116 13.94 9.92 14.00
N GLN A 117 12.95 9.58 14.83
CA GLN A 117 13.13 8.61 15.91
C GLN A 117 13.53 7.25 15.37
N SER A 118 14.57 6.64 15.91
CA SER A 118 15.08 5.34 15.44
C SER A 118 14.08 4.20 15.64
N SER A 119 13.14 4.33 16.58
CA SER A 119 12.06 3.37 16.80
C SER A 119 10.99 3.35 15.71
N PHE A 120 10.92 4.38 14.87
CA PHE A 120 9.91 4.50 13.81
C PHE A 120 10.35 3.91 12.47
N VAL A 121 11.63 3.60 12.35
CA VAL A 121 12.23 3.18 11.09
C VAL A 121 13.12 1.95 11.27
N GLN A 122 13.35 1.25 10.17
CA GLN A 122 14.30 0.14 10.07
C GLN A 122 15.29 0.41 8.94
N ASP A 123 16.48 -0.22 8.99
CA ASP A 123 17.34 -0.27 7.82
C ASP A 123 16.58 -0.84 6.62
N TYR A 124 16.64 -0.16 5.49
CA TYR A 124 15.85 -0.53 4.31
C TYR A 124 16.27 -1.88 3.75
N SER A 125 17.57 -2.19 3.74
CA SER A 125 18.09 -3.45 3.19
C SER A 125 17.71 -4.63 4.08
N GLU A 126 17.86 -4.48 5.39
CA GLU A 126 17.45 -5.50 6.37
C GLU A 126 15.94 -5.74 6.28
N TRP A 127 15.13 -4.68 6.29
CA TRP A 127 13.67 -4.77 6.15
C TRP A 127 13.29 -5.45 4.83
N ASN A 128 13.90 -5.06 3.73
CA ASN A 128 13.58 -5.62 2.41
C ASN A 128 13.89 -7.12 2.33
N ASN A 129 14.99 -7.56 2.95
CA ASN A 129 15.43 -8.96 2.92
C ASN A 129 14.70 -9.85 3.95
N SER A 130 14.19 -9.26 5.03
CA SER A 130 13.50 -10.00 6.10
C SER A 130 12.01 -10.20 5.88
N ARG A 131 11.42 -9.54 4.88
CA ARG A 131 9.99 -9.66 4.59
C ARG A 131 9.61 -11.08 4.19
N GLN A 132 8.53 -11.57 4.77
CA GLN A 132 8.00 -12.90 4.48
C GLN A 132 6.51 -12.82 4.22
N LEU A 133 6.09 -13.31 3.06
CA LEU A 133 4.70 -13.40 2.66
C LEU A 133 4.05 -14.60 3.37
N THR A 134 3.61 -14.38 4.61
CA THR A 134 2.89 -15.36 5.41
C THR A 134 1.53 -14.83 5.85
N ALA A 135 0.58 -15.75 6.10
CA ALA A 135 -0.76 -15.39 6.56
C ALA A 135 -0.75 -14.56 7.85
N GLY A 136 0.12 -14.90 8.81
CA GLY A 136 0.26 -14.16 10.06
C GLY A 136 0.83 -12.76 9.89
N ASN A 137 1.83 -12.59 9.01
CA ASN A 137 2.41 -11.28 8.72
C ASN A 137 1.42 -10.37 7.96
N LEU A 138 0.65 -10.93 7.02
CA LEU A 138 -0.42 -10.19 6.33
C LEU A 138 -1.48 -9.71 7.33
N GLU A 139 -1.94 -10.57 8.23
CA GLU A 139 -2.89 -10.18 9.28
C GLU A 139 -2.34 -9.07 10.19
N LYS A 140 -1.09 -9.18 10.62
CA LYS A 140 -0.42 -8.15 11.44
C LYS A 140 -0.38 -6.81 10.71
N SER A 141 0.03 -6.80 9.45
CA SER A 141 0.09 -5.59 8.62
C SER A 141 -1.31 -4.99 8.36
N ALA A 142 -2.31 -5.84 8.15
CA ALA A 142 -3.69 -5.39 7.95
C ALA A 142 -4.28 -4.75 9.22
N LYS A 143 -4.03 -5.37 10.39
CA LYS A 143 -4.49 -4.84 11.69
C LYS A 143 -3.81 -3.51 12.05
N MET A 144 -2.57 -3.28 11.64
CA MET A 144 -1.89 -1.99 11.80
C MET A 144 -2.65 -0.84 11.10
N LEU A 145 -3.37 -1.14 10.02
CA LEU A 145 -4.14 -0.15 9.25
C LEU A 145 -5.59 0.04 9.75
N LEU A 146 -6.05 -0.70 10.78
CA LEU A 146 -7.41 -0.55 11.30
C LEU A 146 -7.71 0.89 11.68
N GLY A 147 -8.87 1.39 11.23
CA GLY A 147 -9.32 2.76 11.49
C GLY A 147 -8.81 3.81 10.50
N ILE A 148 -7.81 3.50 9.66
CA ILE A 148 -7.34 4.43 8.62
C ILE A 148 -8.53 4.82 7.73
N PRO A 149 -8.76 6.12 7.46
CA PRO A 149 -9.86 6.59 6.62
C PRO A 149 -9.82 6.04 5.20
N TYR A 150 -11.00 5.86 4.61
CA TYR A 150 -11.12 5.60 3.18
C TYR A 150 -10.75 6.87 2.39
N LEU A 151 -9.89 6.71 1.41
CA LEU A 151 -9.56 7.74 0.44
C LEU A 151 -9.56 7.11 -0.94
N TRP A 152 -10.45 7.55 -1.84
CA TRP A 152 -10.44 7.11 -3.23
C TRP A 152 -9.07 7.41 -3.88
N GLY A 153 -8.45 6.41 -4.52
CA GLY A 153 -7.09 6.53 -5.04
C GLY A 153 -5.98 6.43 -3.98
N GLY A 154 -6.32 6.24 -2.71
CA GLY A 154 -5.37 6.21 -1.60
C GLY A 154 -4.58 4.90 -1.51
N THR A 155 -3.26 5.03 -1.30
CA THR A 155 -2.32 3.91 -1.09
C THR A 155 -1.32 4.23 0.03
N SER A 156 -1.68 5.11 0.97
CA SER A 156 -0.84 5.49 2.10
C SER A 156 -1.59 5.40 3.42
N THR A 157 -0.87 5.38 4.53
CA THR A 157 -1.49 5.37 5.87
C THR A 157 -2.19 6.68 6.25
N LYS A 158 -2.25 7.68 5.36
CA LYS A 158 -3.15 8.85 5.48
C LYS A 158 -4.56 8.57 4.96
N GLY A 159 -4.73 7.53 4.16
CA GLY A 159 -5.99 7.08 3.60
C GLY A 159 -5.75 6.04 2.52
N VAL A 160 -6.57 5.00 2.51
CA VAL A 160 -6.52 3.90 1.53
C VAL A 160 -7.91 3.62 0.96
N ASP A 161 -7.98 3.34 -0.34
CA ASP A 161 -9.17 2.66 -0.88
C ASP A 161 -9.05 1.14 -0.70
N CYS A 162 -9.99 0.37 -1.21
CA CYS A 162 -10.05 -1.07 -1.00
C CYS A 162 -8.81 -1.81 -1.56
N SER A 163 -8.43 -1.53 -2.80
CA SER A 163 -7.26 -2.14 -3.44
C SER A 163 -5.93 -1.53 -2.96
N GLY A 164 -5.92 -0.25 -2.60
CA GLY A 164 -4.78 0.40 -1.94
C GLY A 164 -4.49 -0.17 -0.56
N PHE A 165 -5.52 -0.56 0.19
CA PHE A 165 -5.38 -1.27 1.45
C PHE A 165 -4.68 -2.62 1.24
N THR A 166 -5.21 -3.50 0.38
CA THR A 166 -4.62 -4.81 0.10
C THR A 166 -3.21 -4.68 -0.47
N LYS A 167 -2.98 -3.74 -1.42
CA LYS A 167 -1.67 -3.43 -1.97
C LYS A 167 -0.66 -3.03 -0.89
N THR A 168 -1.03 -2.15 0.04
CA THR A 168 -0.17 -1.72 1.15
C THR A 168 0.17 -2.89 2.07
N VAL A 169 -0.81 -3.70 2.46
CA VAL A 169 -0.62 -4.89 3.29
C VAL A 169 0.35 -5.86 2.65
N TYR A 170 0.15 -6.20 1.40
CA TYR A 170 1.02 -7.14 0.68
C TYR A 170 2.43 -6.59 0.44
N ARG A 171 2.55 -5.29 0.15
CA ARG A 171 3.85 -4.61 -0.01
C ARG A 171 4.68 -4.63 1.27
N CYS A 172 4.07 -4.46 2.44
CA CYS A 172 4.75 -4.65 3.73
C CYS A 172 5.37 -6.05 3.88
N ASN A 173 4.83 -7.04 3.17
CA ASN A 173 5.22 -8.45 3.25
C ASN A 173 5.98 -8.96 2.01
N GLY A 174 6.47 -8.06 1.17
CA GLY A 174 7.37 -8.40 0.05
C GLY A 174 6.68 -8.72 -1.27
N LYS A 175 5.36 -8.57 -1.35
CA LYS A 175 4.60 -8.80 -2.60
C LYS A 175 3.96 -7.50 -3.07
N GLU A 176 4.33 -7.03 -4.25
CA GLU A 176 3.65 -5.92 -4.90
C GLU A 176 2.41 -6.47 -5.63
N LEU A 177 1.23 -5.94 -5.31
CA LEU A 177 0.00 -6.19 -6.04
C LEU A 177 -0.26 -5.06 -7.06
N ALA A 178 -1.05 -5.35 -8.08
CA ALA A 178 -1.56 -4.33 -8.99
C ALA A 178 -2.36 -3.25 -8.25
N ARG A 179 -2.55 -2.08 -8.89
CA ARG A 179 -3.21 -0.95 -8.24
C ARG A 179 -4.72 -1.15 -8.08
N ASP A 180 -5.39 -1.65 -9.10
CA ASP A 180 -6.84 -1.67 -9.14
C ASP A 180 -7.39 -3.04 -8.73
N ALA A 181 -8.55 -3.07 -8.06
CA ALA A 181 -9.18 -4.31 -7.59
C ALA A 181 -9.45 -5.30 -8.74
N SER A 182 -9.86 -4.81 -9.91
CA SER A 182 -10.06 -5.64 -11.10
C SER A 182 -8.77 -6.29 -11.62
N GLN A 183 -7.63 -5.59 -11.50
CA GLN A 183 -6.32 -6.13 -11.85
C GLN A 183 -5.86 -7.18 -10.81
N GLN A 184 -6.04 -6.90 -9.51
CA GLN A 184 -5.74 -7.84 -8.43
C GLN A 184 -6.56 -9.13 -8.56
N ALA A 185 -7.80 -9.05 -9.07
CA ALA A 185 -8.65 -10.22 -9.33
C ALA A 185 -8.08 -11.17 -10.39
N SER A 186 -7.08 -10.73 -11.16
CA SER A 186 -6.36 -11.56 -12.13
C SER A 186 -5.04 -12.12 -11.61
N GLU A 187 -4.64 -11.77 -10.37
CA GLU A 187 -3.40 -12.26 -9.75
C GLU A 187 -3.62 -13.54 -8.94
N GLY A 188 -2.55 -14.32 -8.80
CA GLY A 188 -2.54 -15.53 -7.97
C GLY A 188 -3.38 -16.68 -8.51
N ILE A 189 -3.76 -17.59 -7.62
CA ILE A 189 -4.51 -18.81 -7.93
C ILE A 189 -5.98 -18.57 -7.65
N ALA A 190 -6.86 -18.94 -8.58
CA ALA A 190 -8.30 -18.91 -8.36
C ALA A 190 -8.71 -19.93 -7.30
N ILE A 191 -9.49 -19.52 -6.32
CA ILE A 191 -9.98 -20.36 -5.24
C ILE A 191 -11.49 -20.49 -5.37
N ASP A 192 -11.97 -21.74 -5.45
CA ASP A 192 -13.38 -22.04 -5.18
C ASP A 192 -13.61 -21.86 -3.67
N ALA A 193 -14.35 -20.82 -3.30
CA ALA A 193 -14.62 -20.52 -1.90
C ALA A 193 -15.45 -21.60 -1.18
N GLY A 194 -16.12 -22.47 -1.93
CA GLY A 194 -17.08 -23.47 -1.40
C GLY A 194 -18.42 -22.83 -1.01
N MET A 195 -19.45 -23.66 -0.77
CA MET A 195 -20.81 -23.17 -0.49
C MET A 195 -20.93 -22.30 0.77
N ASN A 196 -20.01 -22.46 1.72
CA ASN A 196 -20.02 -21.76 3.01
C ASN A 196 -18.67 -21.12 3.32
N PHE A 197 -17.89 -20.74 2.29
CA PHE A 197 -16.57 -20.13 2.38
C PHE A 197 -15.51 -21.00 3.09
N GLN A 198 -15.72 -22.32 3.16
CA GLN A 198 -14.87 -23.24 3.92
C GLN A 198 -13.49 -23.47 3.31
N ASN A 199 -13.30 -23.16 2.02
CA ASN A 199 -12.02 -23.37 1.33
C ASN A 199 -11.09 -22.14 1.40
N LEU A 200 -11.60 -21.02 1.93
CA LEU A 200 -10.81 -19.80 2.09
C LEU A 200 -9.78 -19.94 3.19
N GLN A 201 -8.62 -19.36 2.97
CA GLN A 201 -7.52 -19.32 3.93
C GLN A 201 -7.13 -17.86 4.22
N LYS A 202 -6.57 -17.64 5.42
CA LYS A 202 -6.07 -16.34 5.84
C LYS A 202 -5.10 -15.76 4.81
N GLY A 203 -5.38 -14.54 4.38
CA GLY A 203 -4.64 -13.84 3.34
C GLY A 203 -5.26 -13.97 1.94
N ASP A 204 -6.26 -14.83 1.70
CA ASP A 204 -6.94 -14.84 0.40
C ASP A 204 -7.61 -13.49 0.14
N LEU A 205 -7.54 -13.02 -1.10
CA LEU A 205 -8.24 -11.82 -1.55
C LEU A 205 -9.65 -12.20 -2.01
N LEU A 206 -10.62 -11.45 -1.51
CA LEU A 206 -12.04 -11.59 -1.82
C LEU A 206 -12.47 -10.45 -2.72
N PHE A 207 -13.10 -10.75 -3.84
CA PHE A 207 -13.52 -9.75 -4.82
C PHE A 207 -15.05 -9.68 -4.91
N PHE A 208 -15.53 -8.45 -4.97
CA PHE A 208 -16.95 -8.14 -4.94
C PHE A 208 -17.35 -7.27 -6.13
N GLY A 209 -18.58 -7.45 -6.59
CA GLY A 209 -19.10 -6.73 -7.75
C GLY A 209 -20.24 -7.48 -8.39
N ARG A 210 -20.23 -7.56 -9.72
CA ARG A 210 -21.20 -8.32 -10.50
C ARG A 210 -20.50 -9.49 -11.20
N LYS A 211 -21.05 -10.69 -11.05
CA LYS A 211 -20.62 -11.87 -11.82
C LYS A 211 -20.93 -11.68 -13.29
N ALA A 212 -20.15 -12.33 -14.16
CA ALA A 212 -20.50 -12.45 -15.56
C ALA A 212 -21.83 -13.21 -15.74
N ASP A 213 -22.61 -12.79 -16.71
CA ASP A 213 -23.78 -13.51 -17.22
C ASP A 213 -23.70 -13.63 -18.75
N ALA A 214 -24.74 -14.14 -19.38
CA ALA A 214 -24.76 -14.38 -20.84
C ALA A 214 -24.56 -13.10 -21.69
N THR A 215 -24.82 -11.92 -21.11
CA THR A 215 -24.83 -10.63 -21.83
C THR A 215 -23.86 -9.62 -21.28
N THR A 216 -23.36 -9.82 -20.06
CA THR A 216 -22.59 -8.81 -19.34
C THR A 216 -21.33 -9.43 -18.73
N PRO A 217 -20.14 -8.86 -18.99
CA PRO A 217 -18.89 -9.35 -18.40
C PRO A 217 -18.84 -9.13 -16.89
N GLU A 218 -17.99 -9.87 -16.22
CA GLU A 218 -17.65 -9.66 -14.82
C GLU A 218 -17.21 -8.20 -14.56
N HIS A 219 -17.63 -7.65 -13.44
CA HIS A 219 -17.25 -6.30 -13.05
C HIS A 219 -16.88 -6.24 -11.57
N ILE A 220 -15.61 -6.17 -11.26
CA ILE A 220 -15.07 -6.06 -9.90
C ILE A 220 -15.00 -4.58 -9.48
N ILE A 221 -15.58 -4.28 -8.33
CA ILE A 221 -15.63 -2.92 -7.77
C ILE A 221 -15.02 -2.82 -6.37
N HIS A 222 -14.77 -3.96 -5.70
CA HIS A 222 -14.25 -3.95 -4.34
C HIS A 222 -13.41 -5.19 -4.05
N VAL A 223 -12.47 -5.06 -3.10
CA VAL A 223 -11.61 -6.14 -2.62
C VAL A 223 -11.47 -6.09 -1.10
N ALA A 224 -11.41 -7.27 -0.48
CA ALA A 224 -11.11 -7.48 0.93
C ALA A 224 -10.02 -8.54 1.09
N MET A 225 -9.44 -8.67 2.28
CA MET A 225 -8.55 -9.75 2.65
C MET A 225 -9.22 -10.64 3.70
N TYR A 226 -9.32 -11.93 3.40
CA TYR A 226 -9.90 -12.94 4.31
C TYR A 226 -8.98 -13.18 5.51
N LEU A 227 -9.57 -13.34 6.67
CA LEU A 227 -8.87 -13.70 7.90
C LEU A 227 -9.18 -15.16 8.29
N GLU A 228 -10.26 -15.37 9.00
CA GLU A 228 -10.69 -16.71 9.44
C GLU A 228 -12.17 -16.67 9.86
N ASN A 229 -12.83 -17.83 9.98
CA ASN A 229 -14.21 -17.91 10.48
C ASN A 229 -15.17 -16.94 9.79
N LYS A 230 -15.08 -16.85 8.44
CA LYS A 230 -15.85 -15.91 7.60
C LYS A 230 -15.59 -14.43 7.86
N LEU A 231 -14.62 -14.09 8.71
CA LEU A 231 -14.17 -12.72 8.97
C LEU A 231 -13.20 -12.28 7.88
N PHE A 232 -13.32 -11.05 7.44
CA PHE A 232 -12.39 -10.39 6.53
C PHE A 232 -12.12 -8.95 6.96
N ILE A 233 -11.11 -8.32 6.38
CA ILE A 233 -10.75 -6.93 6.63
C ILE A 233 -10.66 -6.17 5.30
N HIS A 234 -11.20 -4.96 5.25
CA HIS A 234 -11.30 -4.16 4.05
C HIS A 234 -11.34 -2.67 4.33
N SER A 235 -11.27 -1.82 3.29
CA SER A 235 -11.48 -0.38 3.41
C SER A 235 -12.79 0.04 2.75
N ILE A 236 -13.77 0.43 3.58
CA ILE A 236 -15.02 1.13 3.21
C ILE A 236 -15.31 2.14 4.33
N GLY A 237 -15.35 3.44 3.98
CA GLY A 237 -15.42 4.53 4.96
C GLY A 237 -14.13 4.65 5.80
N ARG A 238 -13.64 3.53 6.29
CA ARG A 238 -12.34 3.32 6.94
C ARG A 238 -11.93 1.86 6.81
N VAL A 239 -10.70 1.53 7.16
CA VAL A 239 -10.28 0.13 7.32
C VAL A 239 -11.02 -0.47 8.52
N ARG A 240 -11.76 -1.56 8.28
CA ARG A 240 -12.62 -2.22 9.27
C ARG A 240 -12.78 -3.71 8.99
N TYR A 241 -13.34 -4.43 9.94
CA TYR A 241 -13.79 -5.81 9.72
C TYR A 241 -15.12 -5.86 8.97
N GLY A 242 -15.31 -6.92 8.21
CA GLY A 242 -16.56 -7.39 7.66
C GLY A 242 -16.69 -8.91 7.85
N SER A 243 -17.87 -9.47 7.70
CA SER A 243 -18.10 -10.91 7.87
C SER A 243 -19.19 -11.44 6.94
N PHE A 244 -19.04 -12.70 6.51
CA PHE A 244 -20.07 -13.49 5.87
C PHE A 244 -20.93 -14.30 6.86
N ASP A 245 -20.66 -14.21 8.18
CA ASP A 245 -21.45 -14.89 9.20
C ASP A 245 -22.60 -13.98 9.67
N PRO A 246 -23.88 -14.37 9.45
CA PRO A 246 -25.03 -13.60 9.90
C PRO A 246 -25.08 -13.37 11.41
N ALA A 247 -24.42 -14.21 12.22
CA ALA A 247 -24.33 -14.06 13.67
C ALA A 247 -23.25 -13.06 14.10
N SER A 248 -22.38 -12.66 13.20
CA SER A 248 -21.29 -11.72 13.50
C SER A 248 -21.79 -10.28 13.58
N PRO A 249 -21.28 -9.45 14.53
CA PRO A 249 -21.56 -8.01 14.58
C PRO A 249 -20.99 -7.25 13.36
N PHE A 250 -20.14 -7.90 12.56
CA PHE A 250 -19.52 -7.37 11.36
C PHE A 250 -20.18 -7.87 10.07
N PHE A 251 -21.34 -8.56 10.18
CA PHE A 251 -22.03 -9.11 9.01
C PHE A 251 -22.41 -8.02 8.01
N ASP A 252 -22.13 -8.27 6.75
CA ASP A 252 -22.50 -7.38 5.64
C ASP A 252 -23.18 -8.19 4.53
N ALA A 253 -24.51 -8.20 4.55
CA ALA A 253 -25.34 -8.94 3.58
C ALA A 253 -25.16 -8.42 2.15
N SER A 254 -24.77 -7.16 1.96
CA SER A 254 -24.55 -6.59 0.64
C SER A 254 -23.27 -7.11 0.01
N LEU A 255 -22.20 -7.25 0.83
CA LEU A 255 -20.93 -7.83 0.40
C LEU A 255 -21.09 -9.34 0.16
N GLU A 256 -21.81 -10.07 1.04
CA GLU A 256 -22.08 -11.50 0.79
C GLU A 256 -22.76 -11.71 -0.56
N LYS A 257 -23.81 -10.95 -0.85
CA LYS A 257 -24.53 -11.00 -2.13
C LYS A 257 -23.70 -10.67 -3.35
N SER A 258 -22.78 -9.70 -3.21
CA SER A 258 -21.93 -9.21 -4.29
C SER A 258 -20.61 -9.95 -4.40
N PHE A 259 -20.36 -11.00 -3.61
CA PHE A 259 -19.16 -11.81 -3.72
C PHE A 259 -19.07 -12.48 -5.10
N VAL A 260 -17.95 -12.25 -5.79
CA VAL A 260 -17.68 -12.75 -7.15
C VAL A 260 -16.72 -13.92 -7.13
N CYS A 261 -15.51 -13.71 -6.64
CA CYS A 261 -14.43 -14.72 -6.65
C CYS A 261 -13.40 -14.46 -5.54
N ALA A 262 -12.51 -15.44 -5.34
CA ALA A 262 -11.37 -15.32 -4.45
C ALA A 262 -10.06 -15.69 -5.15
N ARG A 263 -8.95 -15.08 -4.69
CA ARG A 263 -7.59 -15.34 -5.17
C ARG A 263 -6.64 -15.59 -4.02
N ARG A 264 -5.81 -16.61 -4.15
CA ARG A 264 -4.71 -16.90 -3.23
C ARG A 264 -3.40 -16.42 -3.82
N ILE A 265 -2.75 -15.50 -3.12
CA ILE A 265 -1.47 -14.91 -3.52
C ILE A 265 -0.30 -15.61 -2.83
N ILE A 266 -0.51 -16.13 -1.60
CA ILE A 266 0.49 -16.90 -0.87
C ILE A 266 0.63 -18.25 -1.57
N PRO A 267 1.81 -18.64 -2.09
CA PRO A 267 1.97 -19.95 -2.69
C PRO A 267 1.79 -21.04 -1.62
N ASP A 268 1.05 -22.09 -1.99
CA ASP A 268 1.00 -23.29 -1.14
C ASP A 268 2.41 -23.89 -1.05
N LYS A 269 2.81 -24.32 0.16
CA LYS A 269 4.11 -24.99 0.38
C LYS A 269 4.30 -26.24 -0.51
N SER A 270 3.23 -26.79 -1.07
CA SER A 270 3.24 -27.91 -2.01
C SER A 270 3.57 -27.52 -3.45
N SER A 271 3.46 -26.25 -3.83
CA SER A 271 3.74 -25.76 -5.19
C SER A 271 5.21 -25.32 -5.40
N LEU A 272 6.05 -25.47 -4.38
CA LEU A 272 7.49 -25.15 -4.40
C LEU A 272 8.38 -26.41 -4.53
N LYS A 273 7.80 -27.53 -5.06
CA LYS A 273 8.56 -28.74 -5.37
C LYS A 273 8.81 -28.88 -6.86
#